data_9efe981589fe5a935311fb24ae5230ae
#
_entry.id   9efe981589fe5a935311fb24ae5230ae
#
_cell.length_a   1.000
_cell.length_b   1.000
_cell.length_c   1.000
_cell.angle_alpha   90.00
_cell.angle_beta   90.00
_cell.angle_gamma   90.00
#
_symmetry.space_group_name_H-M   'P 1'
#
loop_
_entity.id
_entity.type
_entity.pdbx_description
1 polymer ?
#
loop_
_entity_poly.entity_id
_entity_poly.type
_entity_poly.pdbx_seq_one_letter_code
_entity_poly.pdbx_strand_id
1 'polypeptide(L)'
;MPDKTALPDTPPLPDTPPLPDTTALDRPARYALYFTPAPGSALAAFGDAILGSGPAPGPEALRAILAAHTAEPRTYGFHATLKAPMRLAPGATEADLLAAAEALAAHRSPLPVGPLRVTALGAFAALVPEAPPAALGLLAAECVAALDPLRAPLTEAERARRRPERLDPRGRALLERWGYPHVFEAFRFHMTLTGPLGPEDGATALPLLAAAAAGLPDLAVDAVSVVVQDGAAPFRLLRRLPFSA
;
A
#
# COMPACT_ATOMS: atom_id res chain seq x y z
N MET A 1 8.30 54.48 11.04
CA MET A 1 8.70 53.28 11.74
C MET A 1 7.75 52.18 11.31
N PRO A 2 8.08 51.31 10.34
CA PRO A 2 7.21 50.18 10.00
C PRO A 2 7.54 48.98 10.91
N ASP A 3 6.47 48.39 11.37
CA ASP A 3 6.38 47.26 12.26
C ASP A 3 6.99 46.00 11.61
N LYS A 4 7.85 45.28 12.35
CA LYS A 4 8.43 44.01 11.96
C LYS A 4 7.45 42.90 12.33
N THR A 5 6.67 42.47 11.37
CA THR A 5 5.86 41.25 11.50
C THR A 5 6.82 40.06 11.51
N ALA A 6 6.93 39.42 12.65
CA ALA A 6 7.66 38.18 12.82
C ALA A 6 6.96 37.05 12.07
N LEU A 7 7.69 36.27 11.28
CA LEU A 7 7.26 35.06 10.65
C LEU A 7 6.95 34.00 11.72
N PRO A 8 5.90 33.17 11.57
CA PRO A 8 5.61 32.12 12.52
C PRO A 8 6.70 31.02 12.47
N ASP A 9 7.11 30.56 13.65
CA ASP A 9 8.06 29.50 13.86
C ASP A 9 7.66 28.22 13.11
N THR A 10 8.55 27.75 12.24
CA THR A 10 8.44 26.45 11.58
C THR A 10 8.63 25.36 12.64
N PRO A 11 7.70 24.42 12.80
CA PRO A 11 7.89 23.32 13.73
C PRO A 11 9.12 22.47 13.31
N PRO A 12 9.89 21.94 14.26
CA PRO A 12 11.06 21.12 13.98
C PRO A 12 10.68 19.88 13.20
N LEU A 13 11.54 19.50 12.27
CA LEU A 13 11.44 18.25 11.51
C LEU A 13 11.37 17.05 12.49
N PRO A 14 10.57 16.02 12.20
CA PRO A 14 10.53 14.84 13.05
C PRO A 14 11.90 14.16 13.05
N ASP A 15 12.35 13.83 14.26
CA ASP A 15 13.61 13.16 14.55
C ASP A 15 13.87 11.93 13.68
N THR A 16 15.13 11.73 13.35
CA THR A 16 15.70 10.53 12.72
C THR A 16 15.07 9.26 13.29
N PRO A 17 14.65 8.29 12.44
CA PRO A 17 14.11 7.04 12.94
C PRO A 17 15.17 6.34 13.81
N PRO A 18 14.77 5.79 14.96
CA PRO A 18 15.68 5.04 15.82
C PRO A 18 16.31 3.87 15.07
N LEU A 19 17.57 3.57 15.37
CA LEU A 19 18.32 2.42 14.88
C LEU A 19 17.48 1.14 15.00
N PRO A 20 17.65 0.15 14.10
CA PRO A 20 16.87 -1.08 14.13
C PRO A 20 17.04 -1.77 15.48
N ASP A 21 15.95 -1.89 16.19
CA ASP A 21 15.85 -2.56 17.47
C ASP A 21 16.23 -4.04 17.30
N THR A 22 17.18 -4.52 18.08
CA THR A 22 17.64 -5.91 18.09
C THR A 22 16.54 -6.92 18.47
N THR A 23 15.37 -6.47 18.90
CA THR A 23 14.15 -7.27 19.10
C THR A 23 13.42 -7.64 17.79
N ALA A 24 13.97 -7.32 16.63
CA ALA A 24 13.33 -7.56 15.33
C ALA A 24 13.10 -9.06 15.02
N LEU A 25 13.83 -9.97 15.67
CA LEU A 25 13.71 -11.42 15.45
C LEU A 25 12.50 -12.06 16.15
N ASP A 26 11.83 -11.35 17.05
CA ASP A 26 10.70 -11.89 17.86
C ASP A 26 9.33 -11.29 17.48
N ARG A 27 9.25 -10.61 16.33
CA ARG A 27 7.96 -10.07 15.87
C ARG A 27 7.17 -11.17 15.16
N PRO A 28 5.90 -11.41 15.58
CA PRO A 28 5.07 -12.40 14.91
C PRO A 28 4.83 -12.02 13.45
N ALA A 29 4.69 -13.05 12.61
CA ALA A 29 4.39 -12.87 11.20
C ALA A 29 3.15 -12.01 10.98
N ARG A 30 3.17 -11.15 9.95
CA ARG A 30 2.04 -10.34 9.52
C ARG A 30 1.62 -10.76 8.12
N TYR A 31 0.33 -10.88 7.92
CA TYR A 31 -0.27 -11.29 6.65
C TYR A 31 -1.10 -10.15 6.08
N ALA A 32 -1.14 -10.04 4.77
CA ALA A 32 -2.01 -9.08 4.08
C ALA A 32 -2.63 -9.71 2.84
N LEU A 33 -3.72 -9.11 2.36
CA LEU A 33 -4.29 -9.44 1.05
C LEU A 33 -4.12 -8.24 0.13
N TYR A 34 -3.42 -8.46 -0.97
CA TYR A 34 -3.08 -7.45 -1.96
C TYR A 34 -3.66 -7.81 -3.34
N PHE A 35 -3.83 -6.83 -4.18
CA PHE A 35 -3.71 -7.03 -5.61
C PHE A 35 -2.23 -6.90 -5.98
N THR A 36 -1.69 -7.88 -6.68
CA THR A 36 -0.39 -7.80 -7.35
C THR A 36 -0.57 -8.04 -8.83
N PRO A 37 0.10 -7.29 -9.72
CA PRO A 37 0.01 -7.55 -11.15
C PRO A 37 0.40 -8.98 -11.50
N ALA A 38 -0.17 -9.50 -12.59
CA ALA A 38 0.21 -10.83 -13.09
C ALA A 38 1.70 -10.83 -13.47
N PRO A 39 2.46 -11.88 -13.08
CA PRO A 39 3.86 -12.01 -13.48
C PRO A 39 4.02 -11.89 -15.01
N GLY A 40 5.02 -11.14 -15.44
CA GLY A 40 5.30 -10.91 -16.86
C GLY A 40 4.38 -9.89 -17.55
N SER A 41 3.39 -9.32 -16.87
CA SER A 41 2.57 -8.24 -17.43
C SER A 41 3.35 -6.92 -17.52
N ALA A 42 2.90 -6.02 -18.40
CA ALA A 42 3.46 -4.67 -18.51
C ALA A 42 3.39 -3.89 -17.19
N LEU A 43 2.32 -4.09 -16.43
CA LEU A 43 2.14 -3.45 -15.12
C LEU A 43 3.12 -4.03 -14.07
N ALA A 44 3.40 -5.34 -14.10
CA ALA A 44 4.42 -5.95 -13.24
C ALA A 44 5.81 -5.41 -13.61
N ALA A 45 6.14 -5.38 -14.88
CA ALA A 45 7.42 -4.84 -15.37
C ALA A 45 7.61 -3.36 -14.99
N PHE A 46 6.54 -2.55 -15.06
CA PHE A 46 6.56 -1.17 -14.58
C PHE A 46 6.85 -1.10 -13.07
N GLY A 47 6.14 -1.90 -12.26
CA GLY A 47 6.37 -1.96 -10.82
C GLY A 47 7.79 -2.37 -10.45
N ASP A 48 8.33 -3.37 -11.13
CA ASP A 48 9.71 -3.84 -10.95
C ASP A 48 10.74 -2.78 -11.35
N ALA A 49 10.46 -1.99 -12.38
CA ALA A 49 11.33 -0.89 -12.79
C ALA A 49 11.34 0.27 -11.76
N ILE A 50 10.21 0.53 -11.07
CA ILE A 50 10.10 1.58 -10.07
C ILE A 50 10.63 1.12 -8.70
N LEU A 51 10.20 -0.05 -8.23
CA LEU A 51 10.49 -0.55 -6.87
C LEU A 51 11.51 -1.69 -6.83
N GLY A 52 11.91 -2.24 -7.98
CA GLY A 52 12.86 -3.35 -8.07
C GLY A 52 14.31 -2.93 -7.83
N SER A 53 15.20 -3.92 -7.97
CA SER A 53 16.66 -3.73 -7.86
C SER A 53 17.33 -3.36 -9.19
N GLY A 54 16.57 -3.37 -10.29
CA GLY A 54 17.05 -3.03 -11.62
C GLY A 54 17.19 -1.52 -11.84
N PRO A 55 17.70 -1.12 -13.01
CA PRO A 55 17.80 0.30 -13.35
C PRO A 55 16.41 0.92 -13.45
N ALA A 56 16.18 1.98 -12.68
CA ALA A 56 14.93 2.73 -12.73
C ALA A 56 14.75 3.43 -14.09
N PRO A 57 13.51 3.58 -14.58
CA PRO A 57 13.21 4.17 -15.86
C PRO A 57 13.46 5.68 -15.86
N GLY A 58 13.59 6.24 -17.07
CA GLY A 58 13.58 7.68 -17.29
C GLY A 58 14.93 8.38 -17.06
N PRO A 59 14.92 9.71 -16.99
CA PRO A 59 16.12 10.52 -16.86
C PRO A 59 16.79 10.39 -15.47
N GLU A 60 18.05 10.86 -15.38
CA GLU A 60 18.85 10.80 -14.17
C GLU A 60 18.14 11.40 -12.94
N ALA A 61 17.46 12.52 -13.13
CA ALA A 61 16.70 13.18 -12.05
C ALA A 61 15.66 12.25 -11.43
N LEU A 62 14.90 11.51 -12.24
CA LEU A 62 13.93 10.54 -11.73
C LEU A 62 14.62 9.38 -11.01
N ARG A 63 15.71 8.85 -11.58
CA ARG A 63 16.45 7.75 -10.96
C ARG A 63 16.99 8.12 -9.59
N ALA A 64 17.52 9.34 -9.44
CA ALA A 64 18.02 9.87 -8.16
C ALA A 64 16.87 9.95 -7.11
N ILE A 65 15.72 10.50 -7.50
CA ILE A 65 14.54 10.59 -6.63
C ILE A 65 14.05 9.19 -6.22
N LEU A 66 13.93 8.25 -7.18
CA LEU A 66 13.51 6.88 -6.86
C LEU A 66 14.50 6.18 -5.91
N ALA A 67 15.81 6.36 -6.11
CA ALA A 67 16.80 5.79 -5.21
C ALA A 67 16.65 6.31 -3.77
N ALA A 68 16.34 7.60 -3.60
CA ALA A 68 16.15 8.23 -2.29
C ALA A 68 14.81 7.87 -1.62
N HIS A 69 13.74 7.66 -2.39
CA HIS A 69 12.38 7.62 -1.86
C HIS A 69 11.64 6.27 -2.02
N THR A 70 12.32 5.19 -2.45
CA THR A 70 11.65 3.88 -2.64
C THR A 70 12.03 2.82 -1.60
N ALA A 71 12.92 3.10 -0.65
CA ALA A 71 13.36 2.13 0.34
C ALA A 71 12.20 1.54 1.16
N GLU A 72 11.29 2.36 1.66
CA GLU A 72 10.13 1.91 2.41
C GLU A 72 9.10 1.18 1.52
N PRO A 73 8.64 1.72 0.37
CA PRO A 73 7.74 1.02 -0.54
C PRO A 73 8.25 -0.34 -1.01
N ARG A 74 9.55 -0.51 -1.23
CA ARG A 74 10.18 -1.81 -1.58
C ARG A 74 9.91 -2.90 -0.56
N THR A 75 9.75 -2.55 0.71
CA THR A 75 9.45 -3.52 1.78
C THR A 75 8.13 -4.23 1.54
N TYR A 76 7.19 -3.55 0.89
CA TYR A 76 5.85 -4.08 0.59
C TYR A 76 5.73 -4.64 -0.84
N GLY A 77 6.65 -4.29 -1.74
CA GLY A 77 6.57 -4.59 -3.16
C GLY A 77 5.52 -3.76 -3.90
N PHE A 78 5.40 -3.94 -5.21
CA PHE A 78 4.43 -3.21 -6.04
C PHE A 78 3.06 -3.87 -5.97
N HIS A 79 2.11 -3.21 -5.30
CA HIS A 79 0.80 -3.78 -4.97
C HIS A 79 -0.26 -2.70 -4.73
N ALA A 80 -1.53 -3.12 -4.71
CA ALA A 80 -2.59 -2.36 -4.04
C ALA A 80 -3.15 -3.16 -2.85
N THR A 81 -3.34 -2.50 -1.72
CA THR A 81 -3.82 -3.14 -0.49
C THR A 81 -5.34 -3.38 -0.56
N LEU A 82 -5.79 -4.62 -0.41
CA LEU A 82 -7.19 -4.99 -0.23
C LEU A 82 -7.52 -5.25 1.25
N LYS A 83 -6.64 -5.93 1.99
CA LYS A 83 -6.66 -6.04 3.46
C LYS A 83 -5.29 -5.68 3.98
N ALA A 84 -5.23 -4.69 4.85
CA ALA A 84 -3.99 -4.21 5.45
C ALA A 84 -3.28 -5.29 6.28
N PRO A 85 -1.95 -5.20 6.45
CA PRO A 85 -1.18 -6.15 7.25
C PRO A 85 -1.74 -6.35 8.66
N MET A 86 -1.96 -7.61 9.02
CA MET A 86 -2.52 -8.06 10.29
C MET A 86 -1.78 -9.27 10.83
N ARG A 87 -1.78 -9.47 12.14
CA ARG A 87 -1.40 -10.74 12.77
C ARG A 87 -2.63 -11.66 12.79
N LEU A 88 -2.38 -12.97 12.74
CA LEU A 88 -3.47 -13.92 12.92
C LEU A 88 -3.92 -13.99 14.40
N ALA A 89 -5.20 -14.19 14.61
CA ALA A 89 -5.79 -14.40 15.91
C ALA A 89 -5.28 -15.72 16.54
N PRO A 90 -5.26 -15.85 17.87
CA PRO A 90 -4.96 -17.12 18.50
C PRO A 90 -5.86 -18.24 17.95
N GLY A 91 -5.25 -19.34 17.51
CA GLY A 91 -5.95 -20.48 16.92
C GLY A 91 -6.19 -20.37 15.41
N ALA A 92 -6.06 -19.20 14.79
CA ALA A 92 -6.08 -19.06 13.34
C ALA A 92 -4.71 -19.40 12.74
N THR A 93 -4.72 -20.10 11.62
CA THR A 93 -3.51 -20.56 10.92
C THR A 93 -3.35 -19.91 9.55
N GLU A 94 -2.15 -20.03 8.98
CA GLU A 94 -1.91 -19.63 7.59
C GLU A 94 -2.81 -20.43 6.62
N ALA A 95 -3.10 -21.70 6.92
CA ALA A 95 -4.00 -22.52 6.11
C ALA A 95 -5.43 -21.96 6.10
N ASP A 96 -5.93 -21.50 7.26
CA ASP A 96 -7.27 -20.86 7.35
C ASP A 96 -7.31 -19.58 6.52
N LEU A 97 -6.23 -18.77 6.57
CA LEU A 97 -6.13 -17.55 5.77
C LEU A 97 -6.13 -17.85 4.28
N LEU A 98 -5.35 -18.86 3.86
CA LEU A 98 -5.30 -19.26 2.44
C LEU A 98 -6.67 -19.78 1.98
N ALA A 99 -7.34 -20.62 2.77
CA ALA A 99 -8.67 -21.15 2.44
C ALA A 99 -9.71 -20.01 2.30
N ALA A 100 -9.70 -19.03 3.21
CA ALA A 100 -10.59 -17.88 3.13
C ALA A 100 -10.30 -17.00 1.90
N ALA A 101 -9.02 -16.81 1.53
CA ALA A 101 -8.64 -16.07 0.34
C ALA A 101 -8.99 -16.84 -0.95
N GLU A 102 -8.84 -18.17 -0.97
CA GLU A 102 -9.28 -19.04 -2.07
C GLU A 102 -10.79 -18.94 -2.28
N ALA A 103 -11.59 -19.00 -1.21
CA ALA A 103 -13.02 -18.82 -1.28
C ALA A 103 -13.43 -17.44 -1.85
N LEU A 104 -12.69 -16.39 -1.51
CA LEU A 104 -12.90 -15.06 -2.09
C LEU A 104 -12.62 -15.03 -3.60
N ALA A 105 -11.64 -15.78 -4.08
CA ALA A 105 -11.23 -15.76 -5.49
C ALA A 105 -12.09 -16.68 -6.37
N ALA A 106 -12.56 -17.81 -5.83
CA ALA A 106 -13.14 -18.96 -6.58
C ALA A 106 -14.40 -18.63 -7.41
N HIS A 107 -15.13 -17.58 -7.06
CA HIS A 107 -16.41 -17.23 -7.71
C HIS A 107 -16.40 -15.81 -8.28
N ARG A 108 -15.24 -15.37 -8.74
CA ARG A 108 -15.07 -14.01 -9.28
C ARG A 108 -14.53 -14.05 -10.69
N SER A 109 -15.12 -13.24 -11.54
CA SER A 109 -14.52 -12.86 -12.82
C SER A 109 -13.52 -11.72 -12.63
N PRO A 110 -12.52 -11.58 -13.50
CA PRO A 110 -11.67 -10.40 -13.53
C PRO A 110 -12.51 -9.13 -13.54
N LEU A 111 -12.16 -8.18 -12.68
CA LEU A 111 -12.87 -6.92 -12.53
C LEU A 111 -12.20 -5.84 -13.42
N PRO A 112 -12.83 -5.39 -14.50
CA PRO A 112 -12.32 -4.28 -15.28
C PRO A 112 -12.29 -3.00 -14.46
N VAL A 113 -11.16 -2.30 -14.47
CA VAL A 113 -10.94 -1.04 -13.73
C VAL A 113 -10.73 0.12 -14.68
N GLY A 114 -10.09 -0.13 -15.84
CA GLY A 114 -9.81 0.90 -16.84
C GLY A 114 -8.45 1.56 -16.68
N PRO A 115 -8.28 2.76 -17.29
CA PRO A 115 -6.99 3.43 -17.35
C PRO A 115 -6.48 3.86 -15.99
N LEU A 116 -5.14 3.86 -15.88
CA LEU A 116 -4.41 4.28 -14.70
C LEU A 116 -3.74 5.64 -14.91
N ARG A 117 -3.61 6.41 -13.84
CA ARG A 117 -2.82 7.65 -13.84
C ARG A 117 -1.95 7.77 -12.62
N VAL A 118 -0.83 8.46 -12.77
CA VAL A 118 0.03 8.84 -11.64
C VAL A 118 -0.52 10.09 -10.97
N THR A 119 -0.54 10.09 -9.65
CA THR A 119 -0.97 11.25 -8.86
C THR A 119 -0.26 11.30 -7.51
N ALA A 120 -0.25 12.46 -6.88
CA ALA A 120 0.13 12.59 -5.48
C ALA A 120 -1.03 12.17 -4.58
N LEU A 121 -0.77 11.30 -3.61
CA LEU A 121 -1.66 10.98 -2.51
C LEU A 121 -1.02 11.47 -1.20
N GLY A 122 -1.41 12.67 -0.76
CA GLY A 122 -0.68 13.35 0.30
C GLY A 122 0.74 13.66 -0.14
N ALA A 123 1.73 13.11 0.55
CA ALA A 123 3.14 13.37 0.29
C ALA A 123 3.82 12.37 -0.66
N PHE A 124 3.16 11.31 -1.14
CA PHE A 124 3.78 10.28 -1.97
C PHE A 124 3.13 10.16 -3.35
N ALA A 125 3.88 9.65 -4.33
CA ALA A 125 3.37 9.35 -5.66
C ALA A 125 2.76 7.94 -5.72
N ALA A 126 1.63 7.80 -6.40
CA ALA A 126 0.96 6.53 -6.59
C ALA A 126 0.32 6.43 -7.97
N LEU A 127 0.16 5.20 -8.44
CA LEU A 127 -0.65 4.85 -9.60
C LEU A 127 -2.08 4.52 -9.13
N VAL A 128 -3.06 5.20 -9.69
CA VAL A 128 -4.48 5.07 -9.31
C VAL A 128 -5.35 4.93 -10.56
N PRO A 129 -6.54 4.30 -10.45
CA PRO A 129 -7.54 4.36 -11.52
C PRO A 129 -7.98 5.80 -11.79
N GLU A 130 -8.18 6.15 -13.07
CA GLU A 130 -8.75 7.44 -13.45
C GLU A 130 -10.20 7.59 -12.97
N ALA A 131 -10.98 6.52 -13.15
CA ALA A 131 -12.38 6.43 -12.74
C ALA A 131 -12.63 5.09 -12.03
N PRO A 132 -12.37 4.99 -10.71
CA PRO A 132 -12.51 3.72 -10.00
C PRO A 132 -13.97 3.24 -10.01
N PRO A 133 -14.26 2.02 -10.52
CA PRO A 133 -15.61 1.46 -10.48
C PRO A 133 -16.02 1.13 -9.04
N ALA A 134 -17.31 1.28 -8.71
CA ALA A 134 -17.85 0.96 -7.39
C ALA A 134 -17.55 -0.49 -6.96
N ALA A 135 -17.52 -1.41 -7.92
CA ALA A 135 -17.19 -2.83 -7.69
C ALA A 135 -15.79 -3.03 -7.08
N LEU A 136 -14.85 -2.13 -7.34
CA LEU A 136 -13.50 -2.18 -6.75
C LEU A 136 -13.54 -1.91 -5.23
N GLY A 137 -14.36 -0.96 -4.80
CA GLY A 137 -14.62 -0.70 -3.38
C GLY A 137 -15.34 -1.85 -2.70
N LEU A 138 -16.29 -2.49 -3.39
CA LEU A 138 -17.00 -3.68 -2.88
C LEU A 138 -16.05 -4.86 -2.72
N LEU A 139 -15.18 -5.13 -3.70
CA LEU A 139 -14.16 -6.17 -3.58
C LEU A 139 -13.27 -5.95 -2.35
N ALA A 140 -12.78 -4.74 -2.14
CA ALA A 140 -11.96 -4.43 -0.98
C ALA A 140 -12.73 -4.59 0.34
N ALA A 141 -14.00 -4.16 0.38
CA ALA A 141 -14.87 -4.33 1.55
C ALA A 141 -15.08 -5.80 1.90
N GLU A 142 -15.33 -6.65 0.91
CA GLU A 142 -15.49 -8.09 1.09
C GLU A 142 -14.18 -8.74 1.56
N CYS A 143 -13.03 -8.36 1.01
CA CYS A 143 -11.72 -8.82 1.49
C CYS A 143 -11.49 -8.45 2.96
N VAL A 144 -11.86 -7.23 3.36
CA VAL A 144 -11.77 -6.80 4.76
C VAL A 144 -12.68 -7.63 5.65
N ALA A 145 -13.95 -7.79 5.29
CA ALA A 145 -14.96 -8.47 6.10
C ALA A 145 -14.68 -9.98 6.24
N ALA A 146 -14.35 -10.65 5.14
CA ALA A 146 -14.11 -12.10 5.12
C ALA A 146 -12.88 -12.51 5.95
N LEU A 147 -11.83 -11.69 5.96
CA LEU A 147 -10.59 -12.01 6.68
C LEU A 147 -10.55 -11.43 8.11
N ASP A 148 -11.53 -10.61 8.51
CA ASP A 148 -11.52 -10.00 9.85
C ASP A 148 -11.64 -11.01 11.00
N PRO A 149 -12.40 -12.13 10.88
CA PRO A 149 -12.42 -13.17 11.90
C PRO A 149 -11.05 -13.80 12.21
N LEU A 150 -10.13 -13.77 11.24
CA LEU A 150 -8.77 -14.31 11.38
C LEU A 150 -7.77 -13.30 11.94
N ARG A 151 -8.18 -12.06 12.15
CA ARG A 151 -7.30 -10.97 12.59
C ARG A 151 -7.20 -10.91 14.10
N ALA A 152 -5.96 -10.90 14.64
CA ALA A 152 -5.72 -10.54 16.03
C ALA A 152 -6.08 -9.07 16.30
N PRO A 153 -6.56 -8.73 17.51
CA PRO A 153 -6.66 -7.34 17.96
C PRO A 153 -5.31 -6.61 17.81
N LEU A 154 -5.35 -5.32 17.50
CA LEU A 154 -4.15 -4.50 17.51
C LEU A 154 -3.52 -4.47 18.90
N THR A 155 -2.20 -4.59 18.96
CA THR A 155 -1.46 -4.20 20.16
C THR A 155 -1.48 -2.69 20.32
N GLU A 156 -1.18 -2.20 21.52
CA GLU A 156 -1.07 -0.77 21.76
C GLU A 156 -0.02 -0.11 20.85
N ALA A 157 1.14 -0.77 20.64
CA ALA A 157 2.18 -0.30 19.75
C ALA A 157 1.74 -0.26 18.27
N GLU A 158 0.94 -1.23 17.81
CA GLU A 158 0.37 -1.23 16.47
C GLU A 158 -0.66 -0.12 16.30
N ARG A 159 -1.50 0.09 17.34
CA ARG A 159 -2.50 1.15 17.38
C ARG A 159 -1.84 2.54 17.35
N ALA A 160 -0.82 2.76 18.18
CA ALA A 160 -0.08 4.03 18.25
C ALA A 160 0.57 4.40 16.90
N ARG A 161 1.13 3.41 16.18
CA ARG A 161 1.68 3.63 14.83
C ARG A 161 0.65 4.11 13.81
N ARG A 162 -0.64 3.87 14.02
CA ARG A 162 -1.74 4.37 13.17
C ARG A 162 -2.13 5.81 13.49
N ARG A 163 -1.52 6.43 14.52
CA ARG A 163 -1.73 7.82 14.94
C ARG A 163 -3.21 8.17 15.07
N PRO A 164 -3.97 7.46 15.94
CA PRO A 164 -5.42 7.65 16.08
C PRO A 164 -5.83 9.08 16.41
N GLU A 165 -4.93 9.84 17.04
CA GLU A 165 -5.13 11.26 17.36
C GLU A 165 -5.23 12.16 16.10
N ARG A 166 -4.69 11.72 14.97
CA ARG A 166 -4.75 12.43 13.68
C ARG A 166 -5.95 12.04 12.82
N LEU A 167 -6.67 11.01 13.21
CA LEU A 167 -7.84 10.52 12.49
C LEU A 167 -9.08 11.32 12.89
N ASP A 168 -9.99 11.51 11.95
CA ASP A 168 -11.33 11.99 12.24
C ASP A 168 -12.13 10.95 13.05
N PRO A 169 -13.30 11.26 13.58
CA PRO A 169 -14.10 10.32 14.36
C PRO A 169 -14.42 9.03 13.60
N ARG A 170 -14.68 9.12 12.29
CA ARG A 170 -15.00 7.96 11.46
C ARG A 170 -13.77 7.06 11.26
N GLY A 171 -12.63 7.64 10.91
CA GLY A 171 -11.35 6.91 10.78
C GLY A 171 -10.94 6.21 12.08
N ARG A 172 -11.17 6.84 13.24
CA ARG A 172 -10.96 6.18 14.54
C ARG A 172 -11.88 4.97 14.72
N ALA A 173 -13.17 5.11 14.42
CA ALA A 173 -14.12 4.00 14.52
C ALA A 173 -13.75 2.84 13.59
N LEU A 174 -13.31 3.13 12.36
CA LEU A 174 -12.83 2.11 11.42
C LEU A 174 -11.55 1.43 11.92
N LEU A 175 -10.60 2.19 12.47
CA LEU A 175 -9.38 1.65 13.08
C LEU A 175 -9.70 0.69 14.23
N GLU A 176 -10.56 1.09 15.15
CA GLU A 176 -10.93 0.27 16.32
C GLU A 176 -11.66 -1.01 15.90
N ARG A 177 -12.61 -0.90 14.95
CA ARG A 177 -13.39 -2.05 14.53
C ARG A 177 -12.61 -3.01 13.60
N TRP A 178 -11.81 -2.48 12.66
CA TRP A 178 -11.23 -3.24 11.56
C TRP A 178 -9.70 -3.31 11.58
N GLY A 179 -9.05 -2.64 12.54
CA GLY A 179 -7.59 -2.59 12.67
C GLY A 179 -6.90 -1.69 11.64
N TYR A 180 -7.67 -0.98 10.78
CA TYR A 180 -7.15 -0.08 9.77
C TYR A 180 -8.18 1.02 9.43
N PRO A 181 -7.76 2.30 9.31
CA PRO A 181 -8.71 3.40 9.13
C PRO A 181 -9.19 3.57 7.68
N HIS A 182 -8.44 3.07 6.69
CA HIS A 182 -8.72 3.28 5.28
C HIS A 182 -9.39 2.04 4.66
N VAL A 183 -10.58 1.69 5.16
CA VAL A 183 -11.41 0.58 4.69
C VAL A 183 -12.81 1.08 4.32
N PHE A 184 -13.58 0.29 3.60
CA PHE A 184 -14.95 0.61 3.15
C PHE A 184 -15.02 1.94 2.40
N GLU A 185 -15.78 2.91 2.90
CA GLU A 185 -15.94 4.24 2.30
C GLU A 185 -14.65 5.08 2.27
N ALA A 186 -13.70 4.77 3.15
CA ALA A 186 -12.38 5.40 3.19
C ALA A 186 -11.35 4.69 2.30
N PHE A 187 -11.72 3.57 1.66
CA PHE A 187 -10.85 2.84 0.77
C PHE A 187 -10.53 3.64 -0.50
N ARG A 188 -9.26 3.61 -0.89
CA ARG A 188 -8.80 4.14 -2.18
C ARG A 188 -7.82 3.17 -2.79
N PHE A 189 -8.16 2.64 -3.95
CA PHE A 189 -7.24 1.79 -4.70
C PHE A 189 -6.05 2.62 -5.16
N HIS A 190 -4.86 2.22 -4.79
CA HIS A 190 -3.61 2.84 -5.23
C HIS A 190 -2.46 1.86 -5.16
N MET A 191 -1.52 1.99 -6.07
CA MET A 191 -0.24 1.29 -6.05
C MET A 191 0.86 2.32 -5.81
N THR A 192 1.54 2.23 -4.68
CA THR A 192 2.55 3.19 -4.23
C THR A 192 3.78 3.14 -5.12
N LEU A 193 4.24 4.29 -5.57
CA LEU A 193 5.44 4.43 -6.40
C LEU A 193 6.64 4.98 -5.61
N THR A 194 6.38 5.85 -4.62
CA THR A 194 7.44 6.45 -3.80
C THR A 194 7.02 6.52 -2.34
N GLY A 195 7.96 6.69 -1.44
CA GLY A 195 7.73 7.25 -0.12
C GLY A 195 7.40 8.75 -0.18
N PRO A 196 7.38 9.44 0.97
CA PRO A 196 7.14 10.88 1.01
C PRO A 196 8.14 11.67 0.17
N LEU A 197 7.62 12.58 -0.66
CA LEU A 197 8.38 13.49 -1.51
C LEU A 197 8.26 14.91 -0.96
N GLY A 198 9.38 15.64 -0.96
CA GLY A 198 9.37 17.08 -0.80
C GLY A 198 8.73 17.78 -2.01
N PRO A 199 8.39 19.09 -1.91
CA PRO A 199 7.76 19.83 -3.00
C PRO A 199 8.55 19.80 -4.32
N GLU A 200 9.88 19.95 -4.27
CA GLU A 200 10.74 19.95 -5.45
C GLU A 200 10.82 18.58 -6.11
N ASP A 201 11.06 17.53 -5.31
CA ASP A 201 11.09 16.15 -5.80
C ASP A 201 9.73 15.75 -6.37
N GLY A 202 8.62 16.15 -5.73
CA GLY A 202 7.28 15.91 -6.21
C GLY A 202 7.01 16.59 -7.56
N ALA A 203 7.39 17.87 -7.70
CA ALA A 203 7.25 18.62 -8.94
C ALA A 203 8.05 17.98 -10.09
N THR A 204 9.20 17.39 -9.79
CA THR A 204 10.04 16.70 -10.77
C THR A 204 9.56 15.29 -11.06
N ALA A 205 9.24 14.50 -10.02
CA ALA A 205 8.92 13.07 -10.17
C ALA A 205 7.56 12.82 -10.82
N LEU A 206 6.51 13.57 -10.46
CA LEU A 206 5.15 13.28 -10.94
C LEU A 206 5.03 13.28 -12.47
N PRO A 207 5.48 14.30 -13.22
CA PRO A 207 5.40 14.28 -14.69
C PRO A 207 6.27 13.19 -15.30
N LEU A 208 7.43 12.89 -14.72
CA LEU A 208 8.32 11.85 -15.23
C LEU A 208 7.77 10.44 -14.98
N LEU A 209 7.16 10.20 -13.82
CA LEU A 209 6.44 8.95 -13.51
C LEU A 209 5.21 8.80 -14.41
N ALA A 210 4.47 9.88 -14.68
CA ALA A 210 3.34 9.87 -15.59
C ALA A 210 3.79 9.50 -17.01
N ALA A 211 4.91 10.06 -17.49
CA ALA A 211 5.48 9.70 -18.77
C ALA A 211 5.94 8.23 -18.81
N ALA A 212 6.54 7.72 -17.73
CA ALA A 212 6.93 6.31 -17.63
C ALA A 212 5.75 5.34 -17.57
N ALA A 213 4.60 5.78 -17.03
CA ALA A 213 3.36 5.01 -16.98
C ALA A 213 2.53 5.13 -18.26
N ALA A 214 2.89 6.04 -19.17
CA ALA A 214 2.18 6.22 -20.43
C ALA A 214 2.27 4.93 -21.28
N GLY A 215 1.11 4.45 -21.74
CA GLY A 215 1.03 3.20 -22.50
C GLY A 215 0.86 1.94 -21.66
N LEU A 216 0.73 2.04 -20.35
CA LEU A 216 0.23 0.91 -19.55
C LEU A 216 -1.18 0.53 -20.03
N PRO A 217 -1.47 -0.76 -20.15
CA PRO A 217 -2.80 -1.21 -20.53
C PRO A 217 -3.81 -0.88 -19.42
N ASP A 218 -5.09 -0.86 -19.79
CA ASP A 218 -6.18 -0.76 -18.82
C ASP A 218 -6.04 -1.84 -17.75
N LEU A 219 -6.22 -1.43 -16.50
CA LEU A 219 -6.18 -2.36 -15.37
C LEU A 219 -7.42 -3.23 -15.34
N ALA A 220 -7.22 -4.52 -15.13
CA ALA A 220 -8.21 -5.43 -14.58
C ALA A 220 -7.64 -6.04 -13.28
N VAL A 221 -8.44 -6.08 -12.22
CA VAL A 221 -8.10 -6.85 -11.03
C VAL A 221 -8.54 -8.29 -11.28
N ASP A 222 -7.56 -9.15 -11.51
CA ASP A 222 -7.74 -10.53 -11.96
C ASP A 222 -7.37 -11.57 -10.90
N ALA A 223 -6.90 -11.12 -9.74
CA ALA A 223 -6.49 -11.99 -8.65
C ALA A 223 -6.45 -11.25 -7.31
N VAL A 224 -6.43 -12.01 -6.23
CA VAL A 224 -5.96 -11.57 -4.91
C VAL A 224 -4.67 -12.31 -4.56
N SER A 225 -3.81 -11.66 -3.79
CA SER A 225 -2.50 -12.20 -3.41
C SER A 225 -2.34 -12.18 -1.90
N VAL A 226 -2.14 -13.36 -1.32
CA VAL A 226 -1.76 -13.50 0.10
C VAL A 226 -0.27 -13.29 0.21
N VAL A 227 0.12 -12.35 1.06
CA VAL A 227 1.52 -12.03 1.34
C VAL A 227 1.79 -12.14 2.82
N VAL A 228 3.05 -12.45 3.17
CA VAL A 228 3.51 -12.56 4.56
C VAL A 228 4.78 -11.75 4.76
N GLN A 229 4.90 -11.20 5.95
CA GLN A 229 6.12 -10.56 6.45
C GLN A 229 6.58 -11.27 7.72
N ASP A 230 7.76 -11.81 7.71
CA ASP A 230 8.38 -12.43 8.86
C ASP A 230 9.29 -11.40 9.56
N GLY A 231 8.94 -11.02 10.78
CA GLY A 231 9.67 -10.02 11.55
C GLY A 231 9.77 -8.64 10.85
N ALA A 232 10.99 -8.23 10.50
CA ALA A 232 11.31 -6.99 9.79
C ALA A 232 11.66 -7.20 8.30
N ALA A 233 11.60 -8.45 7.81
CA ALA A 233 11.90 -8.76 6.41
C ALA A 233 10.88 -8.10 5.46
N PRO A 234 11.20 -7.91 4.17
CA PRO A 234 10.21 -7.52 3.18
C PRO A 234 9.05 -8.52 3.10
N PHE A 235 7.87 -8.02 2.70
CA PHE A 235 6.76 -8.89 2.38
C PHE A 235 7.11 -9.81 1.21
N ARG A 236 6.76 -11.09 1.33
CA ARG A 236 6.90 -12.07 0.26
C ARG A 236 5.54 -12.62 -0.13
N LEU A 237 5.38 -12.93 -1.38
CA LEU A 237 4.19 -13.58 -1.91
C LEU A 237 4.12 -15.02 -1.38
N LEU A 238 3.01 -15.39 -0.73
CA LEU A 238 2.67 -16.78 -0.41
C LEU A 238 1.94 -17.44 -1.57
N ARG A 239 0.86 -16.79 -2.02
CA ARG A 239 0.04 -17.31 -3.11
C ARG A 239 -0.70 -16.18 -3.83
N ARG A 240 -0.65 -16.20 -5.15
CA ARG A 240 -1.54 -15.42 -6.00
C ARG A 240 -2.70 -16.32 -6.43
N LEU A 241 -3.92 -15.87 -6.20
CA LEU A 241 -5.16 -16.59 -6.40
C LEU A 241 -5.94 -15.91 -7.54
N PRO A 242 -5.85 -16.42 -8.78
CA PRO A 242 -6.58 -15.88 -9.90
C PRO A 242 -8.09 -16.02 -9.69
N PHE A 243 -8.84 -15.07 -10.22
CA PHE A 243 -10.28 -15.18 -10.31
C PHE A 243 -10.65 -16.22 -11.39
N SER A 244 -11.62 -17.09 -11.11
CA SER A 244 -11.86 -18.31 -11.89
C SER A 244 -13.30 -18.46 -12.35
N ALA A 245 -14.11 -17.40 -12.31
CA ALA A 245 -15.49 -17.43 -12.86
C ALA A 245 -15.55 -16.85 -14.28
#